data_7e8b7406df088b956cbd60cc543e608c
#
_entry.id   7e8b7406df088b956cbd60cc543e608c
#
_cell.length_a   1.000
_cell.length_b   1.000
_cell.length_c   1.000
_cell.angle_alpha   90.00
_cell.angle_beta   90.00
_cell.angle_gamma   90.00
#
_symmetry.space_group_name_H-M   'P 1'
#
loop_
_entity.id
_entity.type
_entity.pdbx_description
1 polymer ?
#
loop_
_entity_poly.entity_id
_entity_poly.type
_entity_poly.pdbx_seq_one_letter_code
_entity_poly.pdbx_strand_id
1 'polypeptide(L)'
;EMLRSLVGSEMCIRDSIDIEQYGERVHKVAHKYMRTDEPLSSYQGTDTWALLLHWSAKEVMFKCMNTPEVDFREHLRIFPFTVTEKGAFSAEEYRTPEQRKFEIRYLLHPDFVLTWQVD
;
A
#
# COMPACT_ATOMS: atom_id res chain seq x y z
N GLU A 1 -0.53 -10.52 19.10
CA GLU A 1 -1.03 -11.09 18.09
C GLU A 1 -0.11 -11.72 17.17
N MET A 2 -0.69 -12.30 16.17
CA MET A 2 0.04 -13.08 15.22
C MET A 2 1.16 -12.31 14.56
N LEU A 3 0.89 -11.12 14.14
CA LEU A 3 1.91 -10.34 13.50
C LEU A 3 3.08 -10.08 14.40
N ARG A 4 2.80 -9.80 15.64
CA ARG A 4 3.83 -9.55 16.57
C ARG A 4 4.71 -10.74 16.81
N SER A 5 4.15 -11.91 16.84
CA SER A 5 4.96 -13.09 17.10
C SER A 5 5.79 -13.49 15.89
N LEU A 6 5.45 -13.03 14.71
CA LEU A 6 6.21 -13.36 13.53
C LEU A 6 7.47 -12.52 13.41
N VAL A 7 7.55 -11.49 14.18
CA VAL A 7 8.59 -10.55 14.02
C VAL A 7 9.53 -10.52 15.17
N GLY A 8 10.63 -11.01 15.03
CA GLY A 8 11.57 -11.00 16.11
C GLY A 8 11.86 -9.58 16.54
N SER A 9 12.29 -8.78 15.62
CA SER A 9 12.58 -7.42 15.92
C SER A 9 11.44 -6.64 15.37
N GLU A 10 10.63 -6.31 16.20
CA GLU A 10 9.38 -5.87 15.81
C GLU A 10 9.28 -4.57 15.17
N MET A 11 10.21 -3.69 15.41
CA MET A 11 10.07 -2.36 14.90
C MET A 11 9.89 -2.28 13.41
N CYS A 12 10.84 -2.80 12.68
CA CYS A 12 10.79 -2.73 11.24
C CYS A 12 9.60 -3.40 10.67
N ILE A 13 9.31 -4.57 11.14
CA ILE A 13 8.24 -5.35 10.55
C ILE A 13 6.89 -4.77 10.84
N ARG A 14 6.72 -4.24 12.02
CA ARG A 14 5.49 -3.59 12.36
C ARG A 14 5.21 -2.44 11.44
N ASP A 15 6.26 -1.69 11.12
CA ASP A 15 6.10 -0.51 10.28
C ASP A 15 5.94 -0.86 8.81
N SER A 16 6.29 -2.08 8.42
CA SER A 16 6.26 -2.46 7.03
C SER A 16 5.09 -3.34 6.64
N ILE A 17 4.07 -3.43 7.48
CA ILE A 17 2.88 -4.24 7.21
C ILE A 17 1.64 -3.42 7.45
N ASP A 18 0.62 -3.62 6.61
CA ASP A 18 -0.66 -2.96 6.78
C ASP A 18 -1.79 -3.89 6.37
N ILE A 19 -2.89 -3.84 7.09
CA ILE A 19 -4.10 -4.59 6.80
C ILE A 19 -5.25 -3.61 6.70
N GLU A 20 -6.03 -3.71 5.61
CA GLU A 20 -7.19 -2.86 5.42
C GLU A 20 -8.41 -3.73 5.15
N GLN A 21 -9.48 -3.48 5.87
CA GLN A 21 -10.71 -4.24 5.70
C GLN A 21 -11.38 -3.85 4.39
N TYR A 22 -11.97 -4.83 3.71
CA TYR A 22 -12.68 -4.56 2.48
C TYR A 22 -13.87 -3.65 2.75
N GLY A 23 -14.07 -2.66 1.90
CA GLY A 23 -15.19 -1.76 2.03
C GLY A 23 -15.15 -0.70 0.96
N GLU A 24 -16.24 0.04 0.84
CA GLU A 24 -16.39 1.04 -0.21
C GLU A 24 -15.86 2.41 0.17
N ARG A 25 -15.43 2.56 1.40
CA ARG A 25 -14.96 3.87 1.85
C ARG A 25 -13.78 4.38 1.04
N VAL A 26 -12.96 3.48 0.54
CA VAL A 26 -11.78 3.88 -0.24
C VAL A 26 -12.16 4.68 -1.47
N HIS A 27 -13.35 4.46 -2.03
CA HIS A 27 -13.80 5.24 -3.17
C HIS A 27 -14.04 6.70 -2.80
N LYS A 28 -14.60 6.92 -1.63
CA LYS A 28 -14.98 8.28 -1.23
C LYS A 28 -13.77 9.16 -0.98
N VAL A 29 -12.67 8.57 -0.56
CA VAL A 29 -11.48 9.34 -0.22
C VAL A 29 -10.36 9.16 -1.24
N ALA A 30 -10.63 8.51 -2.37
CA ALA A 30 -9.59 8.19 -3.35
C ALA A 30 -8.86 9.44 -3.82
N HIS A 31 -9.55 10.55 -3.96
CA HIS A 31 -8.93 11.77 -4.42
C HIS A 31 -7.83 12.28 -3.49
N LYS A 32 -7.77 11.77 -2.28
CA LYS A 32 -6.76 12.20 -1.31
C LYS A 32 -5.47 11.41 -1.44
N TYR A 33 -5.51 10.22 -2.04
CA TYR A 33 -4.31 9.40 -2.11
C TYR A 33 -3.99 8.87 -3.50
N MET A 34 -4.90 9.00 -4.49
CA MET A 34 -4.66 8.49 -5.83
C MET A 34 -4.15 9.59 -6.74
N ARG A 35 -3.05 9.30 -7.43
CA ARG A 35 -2.49 10.20 -8.43
C ARG A 35 -3.17 9.94 -9.76
N THR A 36 -3.13 10.96 -10.63
CA THR A 36 -3.72 10.80 -11.96
C THR A 36 -2.94 9.84 -12.83
N ASP A 37 -1.68 9.57 -12.49
CA ASP A 37 -0.85 8.66 -13.28
C ASP A 37 -0.79 7.26 -12.66
N GLU A 38 -1.75 6.91 -11.83
CA GLU A 38 -1.84 5.58 -11.24
C GLU A 38 -3.07 4.87 -11.79
N PRO A 39 -2.91 4.02 -12.81
CA PRO A 39 -4.07 3.31 -13.33
C PRO A 39 -4.56 2.25 -12.37
N LEU A 40 -5.87 2.00 -12.41
CA LEU A 40 -6.48 0.98 -11.57
C LEU A 40 -6.86 -0.21 -12.44
N SER A 41 -6.56 -1.41 -11.98
CA SER A 41 -7.03 -2.60 -12.66
C SER A 41 -8.26 -3.13 -11.95
N SER A 42 -9.16 -3.73 -12.71
CA SER A 42 -10.37 -4.30 -12.17
C SER A 42 -10.08 -5.72 -11.67
N TYR A 43 -10.70 -6.09 -10.58
CA TYR A 43 -10.59 -7.44 -10.04
C TYR A 43 -11.94 -7.83 -9.49
N GLN A 44 -12.46 -8.95 -9.97
CA GLN A 44 -13.80 -9.41 -9.59
C GLN A 44 -14.85 -8.34 -9.88
N GLY A 45 -14.67 -7.63 -10.99
CA GLY A 45 -15.66 -6.68 -11.44
C GLY A 45 -15.65 -5.33 -10.75
N THR A 46 -14.65 -5.03 -9.95
CA THR A 46 -14.64 -3.76 -9.22
C THR A 46 -13.22 -3.21 -9.08
N ASP A 47 -13.15 -1.90 -8.89
CA ASP A 47 -11.89 -1.20 -8.61
C ASP A 47 -11.53 -1.22 -7.13
N THR A 48 -12.41 -1.70 -6.28
CA THR A 48 -12.24 -1.58 -4.83
C THR A 48 -10.95 -2.22 -4.36
N TRP A 49 -10.64 -3.39 -4.90
CA TRP A 49 -9.41 -4.09 -4.49
C TRP A 49 -8.17 -3.29 -4.84
N ALA A 50 -8.14 -2.72 -6.06
CA ALA A 50 -7.00 -1.91 -6.47
C ALA A 50 -6.87 -0.67 -5.58
N LEU A 51 -7.97 -0.02 -5.28
CA LEU A 51 -7.95 1.15 -4.41
C LEU A 51 -7.46 0.80 -3.03
N LEU A 52 -7.93 -0.31 -2.48
CA LEU A 52 -7.47 -0.75 -1.16
C LEU A 52 -5.98 -1.04 -1.16
N LEU A 53 -5.48 -1.66 -2.23
CA LEU A 53 -4.06 -1.96 -2.32
C LEU A 53 -3.23 -0.68 -2.40
N HIS A 54 -3.71 0.31 -3.15
CA HIS A 54 -3.00 1.58 -3.21
C HIS A 54 -2.97 2.25 -1.85
N TRP A 55 -4.12 2.29 -1.17
CA TRP A 55 -4.17 2.89 0.15
C TRP A 55 -3.26 2.17 1.13
N SER A 56 -3.39 0.85 1.19
CA SER A 56 -2.62 0.04 2.13
C SER A 56 -1.12 0.16 1.88
N ALA A 57 -0.72 0.10 0.60
CA ALA A 57 0.70 0.22 0.27
C ALA A 57 1.26 1.58 0.65
N LYS A 58 0.48 2.63 0.46
CA LYS A 58 0.95 3.97 0.82
C LYS A 58 1.05 4.14 2.32
N GLU A 59 0.19 3.44 3.07
CA GLU A 59 0.35 3.41 4.53
C GLU A 59 1.66 2.74 4.92
N VAL A 60 2.00 1.64 4.26
CA VAL A 60 3.26 0.96 4.51
C VAL A 60 4.44 1.88 4.19
N MET A 61 4.38 2.53 3.03
CA MET A 61 5.45 3.44 2.64
C MET A 61 5.62 4.56 3.64
N PHE A 62 4.51 5.14 4.08
CA PHE A 62 4.55 6.23 5.04
C PHE A 62 5.19 5.79 6.35
N LYS A 63 4.81 4.63 6.83
CA LYS A 63 5.38 4.12 8.07
C LYS A 63 6.87 3.85 7.95
N CYS A 64 7.28 3.31 6.79
CA CYS A 64 8.69 3.01 6.56
C CYS A 64 9.54 4.26 6.43
N MET A 65 8.97 5.31 5.89
CA MET A 65 9.73 6.54 5.68
C MET A 65 10.05 7.27 6.96
N ASN A 66 9.15 7.18 7.94
CA ASN A 66 9.33 7.88 9.20
C ASN A 66 9.64 9.37 8.98
N THR A 67 8.93 9.98 8.04
CA THR A 67 9.13 11.37 7.63
C THR A 67 7.82 12.13 7.84
N PRO A 68 7.88 13.34 8.39
CA PRO A 68 6.64 14.10 8.60
C PRO A 68 6.11 14.71 7.33
N GLU A 69 4.84 15.08 7.36
CA GLU A 69 4.22 15.85 6.30
C GLU A 69 4.33 15.20 4.93
N VAL A 70 3.97 13.93 4.86
CA VAL A 70 3.93 13.20 3.60
C VAL A 70 2.51 13.28 3.05
N ASP A 71 2.40 13.75 1.80
CA ASP A 71 1.12 13.78 1.10
C ASP A 71 1.02 12.51 0.27
N PHE A 72 0.01 11.67 0.57
CA PHE A 72 -0.10 10.36 -0.07
C PHE A 72 -0.29 10.46 -1.58
N ARG A 73 -0.89 11.53 -2.05
CA ARG A 73 -1.12 11.70 -3.47
C ARG A 73 0.09 12.28 -4.17
N GLU A 74 0.69 13.34 -3.59
CA GLU A 74 1.80 14.02 -4.23
C GLU A 74 3.12 13.29 -4.08
N HIS A 75 3.32 12.65 -2.94
CA HIS A 75 4.63 12.14 -2.60
C HIS A 75 4.79 10.63 -2.78
N LEU A 76 3.71 9.89 -2.92
CA LEU A 76 3.78 8.43 -2.98
C LEU A 76 3.18 7.94 -4.28
N ARG A 77 3.92 7.11 -5.01
CA ARG A 77 3.47 6.61 -6.30
C ARG A 77 3.61 5.10 -6.37
N ILE A 78 2.54 4.45 -6.79
CA ILE A 78 2.51 3.01 -7.05
C ILE A 78 2.62 2.83 -8.55
N PHE A 79 3.56 2.00 -9.01
CA PHE A 79 3.68 1.74 -10.43
C PHE A 79 2.63 0.74 -10.89
N PRO A 80 2.26 0.76 -12.18
CA PRO A 80 1.15 -0.06 -12.65
C PRO A 80 1.35 -1.54 -12.37
N PHE A 81 0.27 -2.20 -12.00
CA PHE A 81 0.27 -3.63 -11.78
C PHE A 81 -1.15 -4.16 -11.99
N THR A 82 -1.26 -5.45 -12.21
CA THR A 82 -2.56 -6.09 -12.35
C THR A 82 -2.91 -6.80 -11.06
N VAL A 83 -4.09 -6.53 -10.54
CA VAL A 83 -4.52 -7.13 -9.27
C VAL A 83 -4.81 -8.61 -9.48
N THR A 84 -4.24 -9.42 -8.60
CA THR A 84 -4.53 -10.86 -8.53
C THR A 84 -4.66 -11.21 -7.05
N GLU A 85 -4.90 -12.48 -6.76
CA GLU A 85 -5.10 -12.90 -5.38
C GLU A 85 -3.89 -12.61 -4.50
N LYS A 86 -2.71 -12.68 -5.07
CA LYS A 86 -1.48 -12.31 -4.37
C LYS A 86 -0.45 -11.90 -5.42
N GLY A 87 0.44 -11.03 -5.02
CA GLY A 87 1.43 -10.56 -5.96
C GLY A 87 2.32 -9.51 -5.36
N ALA A 88 2.93 -8.72 -6.24
CA ALA A 88 3.86 -7.68 -5.82
C ALA A 88 3.82 -6.53 -6.80
N PHE A 89 4.23 -5.37 -6.33
CA PHE A 89 4.39 -4.22 -7.20
C PHE A 89 5.45 -3.30 -6.63
N SER A 90 5.89 -2.36 -7.44
CA SER A 90 6.93 -1.40 -7.05
C SER A 90 6.31 -0.05 -6.78
N ALA A 91 6.98 0.72 -5.94
CA ALA A 91 6.53 2.06 -5.58
C ALA A 91 7.74 2.95 -5.36
N GLU A 92 7.49 4.26 -5.36
CA GLU A 92 8.56 5.23 -5.18
C GLU A 92 8.00 6.43 -4.44
N GLU A 93 8.82 7.05 -3.58
CA GLU A 93 8.41 8.25 -2.87
C GLU A 93 9.19 9.45 -3.40
N TYR A 94 8.54 10.60 -3.38
CA TYR A 94 9.13 11.84 -3.87
C TYR A 94 9.27 12.89 -2.78
N ARG A 95 9.05 12.51 -1.52
CA ARG A 95 9.10 13.45 -0.42
C ARG A 95 10.53 13.74 0.01
N THR A 96 11.42 12.75 -0.12
CA THR A 96 12.80 12.91 0.28
C THR A 96 13.72 12.97 -0.93
N PRO A 97 14.92 13.56 -0.80
CA PRO A 97 15.86 13.60 -1.92
C PRO A 97 16.31 12.24 -2.39
N GLU A 98 16.25 11.23 -1.52
CA GLU A 98 16.66 9.89 -1.89
C GLU A 98 15.71 9.24 -2.88
N GLN A 99 14.45 9.68 -2.89
CA GLN A 99 13.45 9.08 -3.77
C GLN A 99 13.47 7.57 -3.63
N ARG A 100 13.25 7.10 -2.40
CA ARG A 100 13.35 5.69 -2.08
C ARG A 100 12.37 4.87 -2.90
N LYS A 101 12.81 3.67 -3.28
CA LYS A 101 11.95 2.73 -3.99
C LYS A 101 11.56 1.61 -3.05
N PHE A 102 10.35 1.10 -3.26
CA PHE A 102 9.78 0.07 -2.40
C PHE A 102 9.32 -1.08 -3.25
N GLU A 103 9.50 -2.28 -2.73
CA GLU A 103 8.88 -3.47 -3.29
C GLU A 103 7.82 -3.89 -2.31
N ILE A 104 6.58 -3.90 -2.77
CA ILE A 104 5.43 -4.18 -1.90
C ILE A 104 4.81 -5.49 -2.34
N ARG A 105 4.61 -6.40 -1.41
CA ARG A 105 3.89 -7.62 -1.68
C ARG A 105 2.52 -7.56 -1.05
N TYR A 106 1.58 -8.32 -1.60
CA TYR A 106 0.23 -8.26 -1.09
C TYR A 106 -0.48 -9.60 -1.18
N LEU A 107 -1.53 -9.72 -0.39
CA LEU A 107 -2.40 -10.88 -0.38
C LEU A 107 -3.82 -10.37 -0.22
N LEU A 108 -4.74 -10.91 -1.02
CA LEU A 108 -6.15 -10.57 -0.90
C LEU A 108 -6.87 -11.68 -0.17
N HIS A 109 -7.68 -11.29 0.78
CA HIS A 109 -8.60 -12.17 1.48
C HIS A 109 -10.00 -11.64 1.20
N PRO A 110 -11.05 -12.47 1.23
CA PRO A 110 -12.39 -11.95 0.95
C PRO A 110 -12.78 -10.76 1.81
N ASP A 111 -12.20 -10.64 3.01
CA ASP A 111 -12.59 -9.59 3.95
C ASP A 111 -11.56 -8.48 4.09
N PHE A 112 -10.36 -8.61 3.54
CA PHE A 112 -9.34 -7.60 3.74
C PHE A 112 -8.20 -7.74 2.73
N VAL A 113 -7.35 -6.72 2.69
CA VAL A 113 -6.08 -6.81 1.96
C VAL A 113 -4.95 -6.70 2.96
N LEU A 114 -3.85 -7.37 2.65
CA LEU A 114 -2.64 -7.33 3.46
C LEU A 114 -1.50 -6.91 2.56
N THR A 115 -0.76 -5.90 2.95
CA THR A 115 0.42 -5.46 2.20
C THR A 115 1.62 -5.37 3.12
N TRP A 116 2.80 -5.61 2.57
CA TRP A 116 4.03 -5.49 3.35
C TRP A 116 5.19 -5.19 2.42
N GLN A 117 6.19 -4.54 2.97
CA GLN A 117 7.39 -4.20 2.22
C GLN A 117 8.40 -5.32 2.34
N VAL A 118 9.11 -5.60 1.23
CA VAL A 118 10.23 -6.53 1.26
C VAL A 118 11.47 -5.77 0.85
N ASP A 119 12.59 -6.20 1.40
CA ASP A 119 13.87 -5.56 1.08
C ASP A 119 14.53 -6.19 -0.13
#